data_26a391f7f12f9ad774c8bd27b27643d0
#
_entry.id   26a391f7f12f9ad774c8bd27b27643d0
#
_cell.length_a   1.000
_cell.length_b   1.000
_cell.length_c   1.000
_cell.angle_alpha   90.00
_cell.angle_beta   90.00
_cell.angle_gamma   90.00
#
_symmetry.space_group_name_H-M   'P 1'
#
loop_
_entity.id
_entity.type
_entity.pdbx_description
1 polymer ?
#
loop_
_entity_poly.entity_id
_entity_poly.type
_entity_poly.pdbx_seq_one_letter_code
_entity_poly.pdbx_strand_id
1 'polypeptide(L)'
;LFFLIPFSFLLASTGDYDIVGLIFWNINIIGLIYVTNFFNFLLNNKDKLLYTIGGLLALIKGLEYYSIIDFTEYSEQFFNLFYSHPYATAFTWLLVFWLYNYVNKYLLQGLYIDTGLQVKIKEAKMDDFSFLDRFGKTATFIKNDLRLLKRSKRARMTVYMGLGFLFYGLIFASQEDMYSESVGNGFASAMSFFGYLFSTGGFLFMFGSFVPSWDSQYYPLMMTQNIEYKEYLNSKWSLIIIGTVISTVLASFIYSFLGTNAVYAVLAGAFYNIGVNGYLTLWAGAYTKSPIDLNSSANAFGDKKAINAKTLLVGFPQMLLPVL
;
A
#
# COMPACT_ATOMS: atom_id res chain seq x y z
N LEU A 1 -10.19 3.47 -10.00
CA LEU A 1 -11.13 3.02 -11.05
C LEU A 1 -12.02 1.87 -10.57
N PHE A 2 -11.46 0.86 -9.89
CA PHE A 2 -12.24 -0.32 -9.48
C PHE A 2 -13.41 0.02 -8.53
N PHE A 3 -13.25 0.98 -7.65
CA PHE A 3 -14.30 1.45 -6.72
C PHE A 3 -15.17 2.57 -7.31
N LEU A 4 -14.67 3.30 -8.27
CA LEU A 4 -15.31 4.50 -8.80
C LEU A 4 -16.63 4.15 -9.52
N ILE A 5 -16.62 3.11 -10.35
CA ILE A 5 -17.80 2.68 -11.13
C ILE A 5 -18.93 2.13 -10.23
N PRO A 6 -18.67 1.16 -9.30
CA PRO A 6 -19.68 0.70 -8.36
C PRO A 6 -20.23 1.81 -7.47
N PHE A 7 -19.37 2.71 -6.98
CA PHE A 7 -19.77 3.84 -6.15
C PHE A 7 -20.70 4.81 -6.91
N SER A 8 -20.36 5.16 -8.16
CA SER A 8 -21.20 6.02 -8.99
C SER A 8 -22.51 5.38 -9.35
N PHE A 9 -22.54 4.06 -9.56
CA PHE A 9 -23.78 3.31 -9.80
C PHE A 9 -24.68 3.35 -8.55
N LEU A 10 -24.09 3.22 -7.37
CA LEU A 10 -24.82 3.31 -6.11
C LEU A 10 -25.43 4.71 -5.94
N LEU A 11 -24.65 5.78 -6.16
CA LEU A 11 -25.17 7.15 -6.13
C LEU A 11 -26.27 7.40 -7.16
N ALA A 12 -26.13 6.89 -8.37
CA ALA A 12 -27.18 7.00 -9.38
C ALA A 12 -28.47 6.25 -8.97
N SER A 13 -28.36 5.17 -8.19
CA SER A 13 -29.51 4.39 -7.73
C SER A 13 -30.34 5.08 -6.64
N THR A 14 -29.77 6.07 -5.92
CA THR A 14 -30.52 6.88 -4.93
C THR A 14 -31.51 7.85 -5.57
N GLY A 15 -31.32 8.16 -6.87
CA GLY A 15 -32.17 9.09 -7.61
C GLY A 15 -31.90 10.56 -7.36
N ASP A 16 -30.99 10.89 -6.42
CA ASP A 16 -30.65 12.26 -6.05
C ASP A 16 -29.58 12.88 -6.95
N TYR A 17 -28.90 12.06 -7.76
CA TYR A 17 -27.78 12.48 -8.59
C TYR A 17 -28.05 12.31 -10.10
N ASP A 18 -27.74 13.38 -10.86
CA ASP A 18 -27.82 13.31 -12.31
C ASP A 18 -26.74 12.43 -12.93
N ILE A 19 -27.16 11.51 -13.80
CA ILE A 19 -26.27 10.54 -14.45
C ILE A 19 -25.19 11.25 -15.29
N VAL A 20 -25.54 12.34 -15.97
CA VAL A 20 -24.61 13.10 -16.82
C VAL A 20 -23.53 13.73 -15.94
N GLY A 21 -23.92 14.37 -14.83
CA GLY A 21 -22.99 14.92 -13.83
C GLY A 21 -22.03 13.88 -13.29
N LEU A 22 -22.52 12.68 -12.94
CA LEU A 22 -21.70 11.56 -12.45
C LEU A 22 -20.71 11.06 -13.49
N ILE A 23 -21.11 10.97 -14.77
CA ILE A 23 -20.20 10.55 -15.85
C ILE A 23 -19.05 11.55 -15.99
N PHE A 24 -19.33 12.84 -16.06
CA PHE A 24 -18.30 13.87 -16.19
C PHE A 24 -17.41 13.96 -14.95
N TRP A 25 -17.99 13.79 -13.75
CA TRP A 25 -17.23 13.69 -12.50
C TRP A 25 -16.23 12.52 -12.52
N ASN A 26 -16.67 11.33 -12.98
CA ASN A 26 -15.77 10.17 -13.16
C ASN A 26 -14.66 10.45 -14.18
N ILE A 27 -14.98 11.06 -15.32
CA ILE A 27 -14.02 11.45 -16.35
C ILE A 27 -12.99 12.44 -15.77
N ASN A 28 -13.44 13.38 -14.92
CA ASN A 28 -12.55 14.31 -14.25
C ASN A 28 -11.61 13.61 -13.27
N ILE A 29 -12.10 12.67 -12.47
CA ILE A 29 -11.26 11.90 -11.54
C ILE A 29 -10.19 11.12 -12.30
N ILE A 30 -10.54 10.52 -13.45
CA ILE A 30 -9.55 9.86 -14.31
C ILE A 30 -8.48 10.87 -14.77
N GLY A 31 -8.90 12.07 -15.18
CA GLY A 31 -7.99 13.17 -15.54
C GLY A 31 -7.05 13.53 -14.39
N LEU A 32 -7.56 13.68 -13.16
CA LEU A 32 -6.76 13.96 -11.97
C LEU A 32 -5.77 12.84 -11.63
N ILE A 33 -6.15 11.58 -11.86
CA ILE A 33 -5.23 10.43 -11.72
C ILE A 33 -4.05 10.58 -12.71
N TYR A 34 -4.30 10.97 -13.97
CA TYR A 34 -3.23 11.22 -14.92
C TYR A 34 -2.34 12.39 -14.49
N VAL A 35 -2.93 13.49 -14.02
CA VAL A 35 -2.19 14.64 -13.48
C VAL A 35 -1.26 14.18 -12.36
N THR A 36 -1.78 13.42 -11.39
CA THR A 36 -1.01 12.90 -10.26
C THR A 36 0.13 11.98 -10.71
N ASN A 37 -0.11 11.13 -11.71
CA ASN A 37 0.91 10.26 -12.28
C ASN A 37 2.04 11.05 -12.96
N PHE A 38 1.72 12.09 -13.72
CA PHE A 38 2.73 12.95 -14.34
C PHE A 38 3.53 13.72 -13.30
N PHE A 39 2.88 14.25 -12.25
CA PHE A 39 3.57 14.87 -11.13
C PHE A 39 4.50 13.89 -10.41
N ASN A 40 4.04 12.69 -10.12
CA ASN A 40 4.86 11.66 -9.50
C ASN A 40 6.10 11.34 -10.35
N PHE A 41 5.94 11.31 -11.67
CA PHE A 41 7.06 11.13 -12.59
C PHE A 41 8.07 12.28 -12.53
N LEU A 42 7.60 13.52 -12.48
CA LEU A 42 8.46 14.73 -12.38
C LEU A 42 9.14 14.85 -11.01
N LEU A 43 8.51 14.33 -9.95
CA LEU A 43 9.04 14.30 -8.59
C LEU A 43 10.04 13.16 -8.37
N ASN A 44 10.05 12.17 -9.27
CA ASN A 44 10.96 11.04 -9.15
C ASN A 44 12.42 11.53 -9.09
N ASN A 45 13.16 11.05 -8.09
CA ASN A 45 14.54 11.47 -7.77
C ASN A 45 14.70 12.89 -7.19
N LYS A 46 13.61 13.57 -6.82
CA LYS A 46 13.65 14.90 -6.16
C LYS A 46 13.20 14.81 -4.71
N ASP A 47 13.95 14.07 -3.90
CA ASP A 47 13.59 13.78 -2.50
C ASP A 47 13.29 15.07 -1.69
N LYS A 48 14.06 16.15 -1.88
CA LYS A 48 13.84 17.42 -1.19
C LYS A 48 12.45 18.00 -1.48
N LEU A 49 12.03 17.96 -2.74
CA LEU A 49 10.72 18.49 -3.15
C LEU A 49 9.59 17.64 -2.59
N LEU A 50 9.77 16.31 -2.56
CA LEU A 50 8.82 15.37 -1.96
C LEU A 50 8.61 15.66 -0.47
N TYR A 51 9.70 15.85 0.29
CA TYR A 51 9.62 16.19 1.71
C TYR A 51 8.97 17.55 1.94
N THR A 52 9.23 18.54 1.06
CA THR A 52 8.60 19.86 1.15
C THR A 52 7.08 19.76 0.95
N ILE A 53 6.62 19.01 -0.07
CA ILE A 53 5.20 18.79 -0.33
C ILE A 53 4.55 18.04 0.84
N GLY A 54 5.19 16.98 1.34
CA GLY A 54 4.73 16.24 2.51
C GLY A 54 4.59 17.12 3.76
N GLY A 55 5.57 18.00 4.00
CA GLY A 55 5.52 18.97 5.09
C GLY A 55 4.38 20.00 4.94
N LEU A 56 4.14 20.48 3.72
CA LEU A 56 3.01 21.38 3.45
C LEU A 56 1.66 20.69 3.69
N LEU A 57 1.50 19.44 3.24
CA LEU A 57 0.27 18.67 3.48
C LEU A 57 0.04 18.43 4.98
N ALA A 58 1.09 18.10 5.73
CA ALA A 58 1.02 17.93 7.17
C ALA A 58 0.65 19.23 7.88
N LEU A 59 1.18 20.37 7.40
CA LEU A 59 0.85 21.69 7.92
C LEU A 59 -0.62 22.04 7.65
N ILE A 60 -1.12 21.80 6.44
CA ILE A 60 -2.53 22.02 6.07
C ILE A 60 -3.44 21.20 6.98
N LYS A 61 -3.12 19.90 7.17
CA LYS A 61 -3.90 19.03 8.08
C LYS A 61 -3.80 19.48 9.54
N GLY A 62 -2.67 20.02 9.97
CA GLY A 62 -2.54 20.62 11.29
C GLY A 62 -3.44 21.86 11.47
N LEU A 63 -3.50 22.72 10.47
CA LEU A 63 -4.38 23.92 10.51
C LEU A 63 -5.87 23.53 10.51
N GLU A 64 -6.24 22.49 9.78
CA GLU A 64 -7.59 21.92 9.80
C GLU A 64 -7.95 21.34 11.18
N TYR A 65 -7.02 20.59 11.79
CA TYR A 65 -7.21 20.04 13.14
C TYR A 65 -7.49 21.12 14.21
N TYR A 66 -6.83 22.27 14.10
CA TYR A 66 -7.08 23.41 14.99
C TYR A 66 -8.26 24.30 14.55
N SER A 67 -9.04 23.87 13.56
CA SER A 67 -10.21 24.59 13.02
C SER A 67 -9.88 26.02 12.54
N ILE A 68 -8.63 26.26 12.10
CA ILE A 68 -8.21 27.54 11.53
C ILE A 68 -8.65 27.66 10.08
N ILE A 69 -8.65 26.54 9.34
CA ILE A 69 -9.07 26.46 7.95
C ILE A 69 -9.87 25.17 7.79
N ASP A 70 -11.07 25.26 7.23
CA ASP A 70 -11.86 24.09 6.84
C ASP A 70 -11.48 23.68 5.40
N PHE A 71 -10.50 22.79 5.30
CA PHE A 71 -10.03 22.32 4.01
C PHE A 71 -11.02 21.31 3.39
N THR A 72 -11.85 20.69 4.20
CA THR A 72 -12.87 19.74 3.74
C THR A 72 -13.94 20.47 2.92
N GLU A 73 -14.40 21.64 3.36
CA GLU A 73 -15.36 22.47 2.63
C GLU A 73 -14.81 22.92 1.26
N TYR A 74 -13.54 23.38 1.21
CA TYR A 74 -12.91 23.75 -0.06
C TYR A 74 -12.76 22.56 -1.01
N SER A 75 -12.43 21.40 -0.47
CA SER A 75 -12.31 20.16 -1.24
C SER A 75 -13.67 19.74 -1.82
N GLU A 76 -14.71 19.79 -1.01
CA GLU A 76 -16.09 19.51 -1.45
C GLU A 76 -16.51 20.44 -2.59
N GLN A 77 -16.33 21.75 -2.43
CA GLN A 77 -16.64 22.75 -3.45
C GLN A 77 -15.87 22.46 -4.75
N PHE A 78 -14.59 22.13 -4.64
CA PHE A 78 -13.77 21.80 -5.80
C PHE A 78 -14.29 20.57 -6.56
N PHE A 79 -14.59 19.49 -5.88
CA PHE A 79 -15.09 18.28 -6.53
C PHE A 79 -16.53 18.43 -7.04
N ASN A 80 -17.38 19.18 -6.33
CA ASN A 80 -18.74 19.47 -6.73
C ASN A 80 -18.80 20.36 -7.99
N LEU A 81 -17.80 21.20 -8.22
CA LEU A 81 -17.69 22.00 -9.44
C LEU A 81 -17.76 21.13 -10.71
N PHE A 82 -17.09 19.99 -10.73
CA PHE A 82 -17.07 19.10 -11.90
C PHE A 82 -18.33 18.28 -12.07
N TYR A 83 -19.07 18.07 -10.99
CA TYR A 83 -20.39 17.49 -11.04
C TYR A 83 -21.43 18.47 -11.59
N SER A 84 -21.46 19.69 -11.02
CA SER A 84 -22.46 20.72 -11.35
C SER A 84 -22.19 21.38 -12.70
N HIS A 85 -20.93 21.41 -13.13
CA HIS A 85 -20.49 22.10 -14.35
C HIS A 85 -19.63 21.14 -15.21
N PRO A 86 -20.25 20.26 -15.96
CA PRO A 86 -19.55 19.22 -16.76
C PRO A 86 -18.46 19.75 -17.70
N TYR A 87 -18.63 20.97 -18.24
CA TYR A 87 -17.63 21.63 -19.10
C TYR A 87 -16.31 21.94 -18.37
N ALA A 88 -16.31 22.06 -17.04
CA ALA A 88 -15.08 22.27 -16.26
C ALA A 88 -14.11 21.08 -16.41
N THR A 89 -14.60 19.89 -16.71
CA THR A 89 -13.78 18.70 -16.97
C THR A 89 -12.81 18.91 -18.13
N ALA A 90 -13.19 19.74 -19.13
CA ALA A 90 -12.29 20.08 -20.25
C ALA A 90 -11.00 20.75 -19.78
N PHE A 91 -11.05 21.57 -18.72
CA PHE A 91 -9.86 22.22 -18.17
C PHE A 91 -8.88 21.19 -17.58
N THR A 92 -9.36 20.19 -16.89
CA THR A 92 -8.53 19.09 -16.36
C THR A 92 -7.84 18.33 -17.48
N TRP A 93 -8.54 18.04 -18.57
CA TRP A 93 -7.94 17.34 -19.72
C TRP A 93 -6.98 18.19 -20.53
N LEU A 94 -7.18 19.51 -20.61
CA LEU A 94 -6.18 20.43 -21.14
C LEU A 94 -4.89 20.43 -20.31
N LEU A 95 -5.03 20.39 -18.97
CA LEU A 95 -3.89 20.27 -18.08
C LEU A 95 -3.17 18.92 -18.26
N VAL A 96 -3.92 17.82 -18.39
CA VAL A 96 -3.36 16.48 -18.71
C VAL A 96 -2.56 16.52 -20.00
N PHE A 97 -3.11 17.11 -21.07
CA PHE A 97 -2.44 17.22 -22.36
C PHE A 97 -1.16 18.07 -22.28
N TRP A 98 -1.21 19.19 -21.56
CA TRP A 98 -0.05 20.04 -21.34
C TRP A 98 1.05 19.31 -20.55
N LEU A 99 0.69 18.64 -19.45
CA LEU A 99 1.62 17.84 -18.66
C LEU A 99 2.20 16.68 -19.44
N TYR A 100 1.42 16.01 -20.28
CA TYR A 100 1.90 14.94 -21.15
C TYR A 100 3.02 15.44 -22.07
N ASN A 101 2.79 16.57 -22.76
CA ASN A 101 3.80 17.14 -23.64
C ASN A 101 5.06 17.59 -22.87
N TYR A 102 4.87 18.16 -21.68
CA TYR A 102 5.98 18.59 -20.84
C TYR A 102 6.82 17.40 -20.36
N VAL A 103 6.18 16.35 -19.85
CA VAL A 103 6.84 15.13 -19.38
C VAL A 103 7.54 14.41 -20.53
N ASN A 104 6.90 14.33 -21.70
CA ASN A 104 7.50 13.71 -22.88
C ASN A 104 8.77 14.44 -23.32
N LYS A 105 8.72 15.77 -23.36
CA LYS A 105 9.91 16.59 -23.65
C LYS A 105 11.02 16.42 -22.60
N TYR A 106 10.64 16.37 -21.32
CA TYR A 106 11.58 16.13 -20.22
C TYR A 106 12.26 14.76 -20.33
N LEU A 107 11.48 13.71 -20.68
CA LEU A 107 12.00 12.36 -20.92
C LEU A 107 12.98 12.31 -22.09
N LEU A 108 12.61 12.92 -23.22
CA LEU A 108 13.48 12.93 -24.41
C LEU A 108 14.80 13.63 -24.11
N GLN A 109 14.81 14.68 -23.30
CA GLN A 109 16.04 15.37 -22.88
C GLN A 109 16.88 14.54 -21.88
N GLY A 110 16.25 13.66 -21.09
CA GLY A 110 16.93 12.81 -20.11
C GLY A 110 17.41 11.47 -20.65
N LEU A 111 17.05 11.10 -21.89
CA LEU A 111 17.42 9.83 -22.52
C LEU A 111 18.85 9.80 -23.10
N TYR A 112 19.69 10.78 -22.79
CA TYR A 112 21.11 10.72 -23.14
C TYR A 112 21.77 9.58 -22.37
N ILE A 113 22.21 8.55 -23.08
CA ILE A 113 22.77 7.29 -22.60
C ILE A 113 23.97 7.52 -21.65
N ASP A 114 24.72 8.58 -21.83
CA ASP A 114 25.94 8.88 -21.06
C ASP A 114 25.69 9.34 -19.62
N THR A 115 24.53 9.90 -19.29
CA THR A 115 24.19 10.30 -17.91
C THR A 115 23.61 9.17 -17.07
N GLY A 116 23.08 8.11 -17.69
CA GLY A 116 22.49 6.93 -17.02
C GLY A 116 23.51 5.94 -16.49
N LEU A 117 24.77 5.99 -16.95
CA LEU A 117 25.82 5.03 -16.60
C LEU A 117 26.65 5.39 -15.37
N GLN A 118 26.45 6.57 -14.78
CA GLN A 118 27.09 6.91 -13.50
C GLN A 118 26.38 6.22 -12.33
N VAL A 119 26.53 4.91 -12.25
CA VAL A 119 26.21 4.17 -11.04
C VAL A 119 27.25 4.58 -9.97
N LYS A 120 26.86 5.44 -9.04
CA LYS A 120 27.64 5.64 -7.82
C LYS A 120 27.65 4.30 -7.09
N ILE A 121 28.73 3.54 -7.27
CA ILE A 121 28.99 2.31 -6.51
C ILE A 121 29.20 2.74 -5.05
N LYS A 122 28.14 2.70 -4.27
CA LYS A 122 28.27 2.79 -2.82
C LYS A 122 28.90 1.50 -2.35
N GLU A 123 30.06 1.61 -1.72
CA GLU A 123 30.67 0.47 -1.03
C GLU A 123 29.63 -0.20 -0.12
N ALA A 124 29.40 -1.48 -0.33
CA ALA A 124 28.44 -2.24 0.45
C ALA A 124 29.06 -2.47 1.86
N LYS A 125 28.68 -1.64 2.84
CA LYS A 125 29.00 -1.94 4.24
C LYS A 125 28.39 -3.30 4.59
N MET A 126 29.20 -4.20 5.12
CA MET A 126 28.69 -5.46 5.66
C MET A 126 27.88 -5.15 6.93
N ASP A 127 26.59 -5.47 6.86
CA ASP A 127 25.72 -5.36 8.03
C ASP A 127 25.97 -6.55 8.95
N ASP A 128 26.30 -6.27 10.20
CA ASP A 128 26.46 -7.28 11.22
C ASP A 128 25.10 -7.57 11.89
N PHE A 129 24.60 -8.77 11.68
CA PHE A 129 23.40 -9.32 12.30
C PHE A 129 23.73 -10.52 13.19
N SER A 130 24.90 -10.52 13.84
CA SER A 130 25.39 -11.63 14.68
C SER A 130 24.43 -11.99 15.82
N PHE A 131 23.66 -11.02 16.32
CA PHE A 131 22.65 -11.26 17.36
C PHE A 131 21.56 -12.28 16.95
N LEU A 132 21.38 -12.52 15.65
CA LEU A 132 20.41 -13.51 15.14
C LEU A 132 20.98 -14.94 15.14
N ASP A 133 22.28 -15.15 15.37
CA ASP A 133 22.88 -16.49 15.33
C ASP A 133 22.28 -17.45 16.37
N ARG A 134 21.69 -16.91 17.43
CA ARG A 134 20.91 -17.66 18.42
C ARG A 134 19.73 -18.45 17.85
N PHE A 135 19.24 -18.10 16.66
CA PHE A 135 18.15 -18.79 15.99
C PHE A 135 18.61 -19.97 15.10
N GLY A 136 19.90 -20.36 15.21
CA GLY A 136 20.46 -21.51 14.50
C GLY A 136 20.39 -21.41 12.99
N LYS A 137 20.00 -22.49 12.31
CA LYS A 137 19.97 -22.56 10.83
C LYS A 137 19.02 -21.55 10.19
N THR A 138 17.89 -21.22 10.82
CA THR A 138 16.93 -20.20 10.35
C THR A 138 17.52 -18.80 10.34
N ALA A 139 18.54 -18.52 11.17
CA ALA A 139 19.19 -17.22 11.24
C ALA A 139 19.76 -16.76 9.90
N THR A 140 20.32 -17.69 9.12
CA THR A 140 20.93 -17.37 7.82
C THR A 140 19.91 -16.79 6.86
N PHE A 141 18.71 -17.36 6.79
CA PHE A 141 17.63 -16.87 5.93
C PHE A 141 17.08 -15.54 6.44
N ILE A 142 16.85 -15.40 7.74
CA ILE A 142 16.39 -14.13 8.34
C ILE A 142 17.40 -13.00 8.07
N LYS A 143 18.71 -13.26 8.21
CA LYS A 143 19.76 -12.28 7.89
C LYS A 143 19.71 -11.86 6.42
N ASN A 144 19.50 -12.82 5.51
CA ASN A 144 19.40 -12.51 4.08
C ASN A 144 18.17 -11.66 3.78
N ASP A 145 17.03 -11.95 4.40
CA ASP A 145 15.82 -11.16 4.24
C ASP A 145 15.98 -9.74 4.80
N LEU A 146 16.61 -9.58 5.95
CA LEU A 146 16.90 -8.25 6.51
C LEU A 146 17.87 -7.45 5.63
N ARG A 147 18.89 -8.12 5.05
CA ARG A 147 19.76 -7.49 4.04
C ARG A 147 18.99 -7.09 2.79
N LEU A 148 18.07 -7.95 2.34
CA LEU A 148 17.19 -7.65 1.21
C LEU A 148 16.34 -6.42 1.50
N LEU A 149 15.65 -6.37 2.64
CA LEU A 149 14.83 -5.22 3.07
C LEU A 149 15.66 -3.94 3.19
N LYS A 150 16.91 -4.02 3.64
CA LYS A 150 17.78 -2.87 3.79
C LYS A 150 18.38 -2.38 2.46
N ARG A 151 18.74 -3.28 1.55
CA ARG A 151 19.47 -2.96 0.33
C ARG A 151 18.58 -2.71 -0.88
N SER A 152 17.51 -3.49 -1.05
CA SER A 152 16.61 -3.33 -2.18
C SER A 152 15.60 -2.19 -1.91
N LYS A 153 15.54 -1.21 -2.84
CA LYS A 153 14.54 -0.13 -2.79
C LYS A 153 13.13 -0.70 -2.83
N ARG A 154 12.93 -1.75 -3.63
CA ARG A 154 11.64 -2.43 -3.80
C ARG A 154 11.19 -3.13 -2.52
N ALA A 155 12.08 -3.88 -1.88
CA ALA A 155 11.76 -4.57 -0.62
C ALA A 155 11.53 -3.57 0.53
N ARG A 156 12.29 -2.48 0.62
CA ARG A 156 12.03 -1.40 1.59
C ARG A 156 10.66 -0.77 1.42
N MET A 157 10.20 -0.63 0.19
CA MET A 157 8.89 -0.05 -0.08
C MET A 157 7.77 -0.89 0.54
N THR A 158 7.90 -2.22 0.63
CA THR A 158 6.93 -3.07 1.32
C THR A 158 6.84 -2.77 2.81
N VAL A 159 7.97 -2.42 3.45
CA VAL A 159 8.00 -2.00 4.87
C VAL A 159 7.29 -0.66 5.02
N TYR A 160 7.59 0.33 4.17
CA TYR A 160 6.94 1.64 4.24
C TYR A 160 5.43 1.56 3.96
N MET A 161 5.02 0.74 3.00
CA MET A 161 3.61 0.47 2.76
C MET A 161 2.96 -0.23 3.95
N GLY A 162 3.64 -1.21 4.55
CA GLY A 162 3.18 -1.86 5.78
C GLY A 162 2.97 -0.87 6.92
N LEU A 163 3.89 0.09 7.10
CA LEU A 163 3.73 1.18 8.06
C LEU A 163 2.58 2.13 7.69
N GLY A 164 2.37 2.39 6.39
CA GLY A 164 1.22 3.18 5.92
C GLY A 164 -0.12 2.54 6.29
N PHE A 165 -0.20 1.22 6.26
CA PHE A 165 -1.40 0.49 6.67
C PHE A 165 -1.74 0.63 8.16
N LEU A 166 -0.80 1.04 9.02
CA LEU A 166 -1.11 1.35 10.43
C LEU A 166 -2.25 2.37 10.56
N PHE A 167 -2.34 3.31 9.64
CA PHE A 167 -3.36 4.36 9.65
C PHE A 167 -4.65 3.96 8.93
N TYR A 168 -4.67 2.79 8.29
CA TYR A 168 -5.80 2.38 7.46
C TYR A 168 -7.10 2.21 8.26
N GLY A 169 -7.01 1.65 9.45
CA GLY A 169 -8.17 1.48 10.33
C GLY A 169 -8.77 2.80 10.81
N LEU A 170 -8.01 3.91 10.85
CA LEU A 170 -8.55 5.22 11.20
C LEU A 170 -9.59 5.70 10.19
N ILE A 171 -9.41 5.35 8.90
CA ILE A 171 -10.34 5.73 7.83
C ILE A 171 -11.71 5.10 8.09
N PHE A 172 -11.75 3.83 8.50
CA PHE A 172 -13.01 3.15 8.78
C PHE A 172 -13.60 3.54 10.12
N ALA A 173 -12.76 3.69 11.15
CA ALA A 173 -13.21 4.11 12.47
C ALA A 173 -13.82 5.53 12.45
N SER A 174 -13.29 6.44 11.63
CA SER A 174 -13.85 7.82 11.49
C SER A 174 -15.18 7.87 10.75
N GLN A 175 -15.58 6.79 10.07
CA GLN A 175 -16.82 6.71 9.28
C GLN A 175 -17.83 5.70 9.87
N GLU A 176 -17.58 5.19 11.08
CA GLU A 176 -18.44 4.17 11.69
C GLU A 176 -19.88 4.64 11.85
N ASP A 177 -20.10 5.88 12.26
CA ASP A 177 -21.43 6.48 12.42
C ASP A 177 -22.15 6.56 11.06
N MET A 178 -21.46 7.00 10.01
CA MET A 178 -22.03 7.10 8.67
C MET A 178 -22.43 5.72 8.10
N TYR A 179 -21.61 4.70 8.32
CA TYR A 179 -21.93 3.33 7.88
C TYR A 179 -23.05 2.71 8.71
N SER A 180 -23.14 3.02 10.01
CA SER A 180 -24.20 2.49 10.88
C SER A 180 -25.57 3.02 10.50
N GLU A 181 -25.66 4.29 10.09
CA GLU A 181 -26.90 4.91 9.63
C GLU A 181 -27.35 4.39 8.26
N SER A 182 -26.39 4.17 7.33
CA SER A 182 -26.71 3.83 5.94
C SER A 182 -26.91 2.35 5.68
N VAL A 183 -26.13 1.47 6.34
CA VAL A 183 -26.09 0.02 6.03
C VAL A 183 -26.32 -0.86 7.26
N GLY A 184 -26.28 -0.28 8.46
CA GLY A 184 -26.51 -0.95 9.72
C GLY A 184 -25.24 -1.24 10.53
N ASN A 185 -25.40 -1.35 11.84
CA ASN A 185 -24.30 -1.47 12.81
C ASN A 185 -23.39 -2.67 12.56
N GLY A 186 -23.93 -3.79 12.08
CA GLY A 186 -23.13 -4.99 11.81
C GLY A 186 -22.11 -4.77 10.68
N PHE A 187 -22.50 -4.10 9.62
CA PHE A 187 -21.60 -3.77 8.51
C PHE A 187 -20.53 -2.75 8.92
N ALA A 188 -20.92 -1.72 9.68
CA ALA A 188 -20.00 -0.72 10.20
C ALA A 188 -18.89 -1.37 11.06
N SER A 189 -19.27 -2.21 12.00
CA SER A 189 -18.32 -2.94 12.86
C SER A 189 -17.42 -3.89 12.07
N ALA A 190 -17.97 -4.55 11.04
CA ALA A 190 -17.22 -5.42 10.14
C ALA A 190 -16.15 -4.65 9.35
N MET A 191 -16.50 -3.46 8.82
CA MET A 191 -15.58 -2.59 8.10
C MET A 191 -14.49 -2.02 9.02
N SER A 192 -14.83 -1.61 10.23
CA SER A 192 -13.87 -1.17 11.22
C SER A 192 -12.89 -2.28 11.59
N PHE A 193 -13.37 -3.50 11.82
CA PHE A 193 -12.52 -4.66 12.08
C PHE A 193 -11.60 -4.99 10.90
N PHE A 194 -12.10 -4.91 9.67
CA PHE A 194 -11.31 -5.05 8.47
C PHE A 194 -10.14 -4.04 8.44
N GLY A 195 -10.41 -2.77 8.79
CA GLY A 195 -9.38 -1.75 8.93
C GLY A 195 -8.31 -2.11 9.96
N TYR A 196 -8.70 -2.61 11.14
CA TYR A 196 -7.77 -3.04 12.19
C TYR A 196 -6.94 -4.27 11.79
N LEU A 197 -7.54 -5.20 11.03
CA LEU A 197 -6.84 -6.35 10.48
C LEU A 197 -5.70 -5.91 9.54
N PHE A 198 -5.96 -4.94 8.67
CA PHE A 198 -4.94 -4.38 7.78
C PHE A 198 -3.87 -3.60 8.55
N SER A 199 -4.25 -2.87 9.59
CA SER A 199 -3.31 -2.11 10.40
C SER A 199 -2.24 -2.99 11.06
N THR A 200 -2.61 -4.19 11.50
CA THR A 200 -1.66 -5.17 12.06
C THR A 200 -0.98 -6.04 11.01
N GLY A 201 -1.66 -6.33 9.89
CA GLY A 201 -1.20 -7.23 8.83
C GLY A 201 -0.48 -6.57 7.65
N GLY A 202 -0.28 -5.26 7.67
CA GLY A 202 0.25 -4.52 6.51
C GLY A 202 1.56 -5.09 5.96
N PHE A 203 2.52 -5.40 6.82
CA PHE A 203 3.78 -6.02 6.40
C PHE A 203 3.58 -7.45 5.88
N LEU A 204 2.72 -8.22 6.54
CA LEU A 204 2.36 -9.58 6.12
C LEU A 204 1.81 -9.59 4.69
N PHE A 205 0.86 -8.70 4.38
CA PHE A 205 0.27 -8.61 3.05
C PHE A 205 1.28 -8.12 2.01
N MET A 206 2.11 -7.12 2.35
CA MET A 206 3.04 -6.51 1.41
C MET A 206 4.27 -7.37 1.13
N PHE A 207 4.81 -8.04 2.12
CA PHE A 207 6.00 -8.86 1.99
C PHE A 207 5.68 -10.35 1.81
N GLY A 208 4.78 -10.87 2.64
CA GLY A 208 4.47 -12.30 2.70
C GLY A 208 3.84 -12.84 1.41
N SER A 209 2.98 -12.07 0.76
CA SER A 209 2.31 -12.46 -0.50
C SER A 209 3.27 -12.73 -1.66
N PHE A 210 4.49 -12.26 -1.58
CA PHE A 210 5.50 -12.41 -2.63
C PHE A 210 6.62 -13.40 -2.26
N VAL A 211 6.47 -14.17 -1.21
CA VAL A 211 7.35 -15.30 -0.91
C VAL A 211 6.89 -16.51 -1.75
N PRO A 212 7.74 -17.19 -2.54
CA PRO A 212 9.21 -17.13 -2.67
C PRO A 212 9.75 -16.19 -3.76
N SER A 213 8.92 -15.37 -4.39
CA SER A 213 9.35 -14.52 -5.53
C SER A 213 10.51 -13.59 -5.20
N TRP A 214 10.64 -13.14 -3.93
CA TRP A 214 11.79 -12.37 -3.45
C TRP A 214 13.11 -13.09 -3.64
N ASP A 215 13.09 -14.41 -3.52
CA ASP A 215 14.27 -15.27 -3.55
C ASP A 215 14.50 -15.91 -4.93
N SER A 216 13.74 -15.48 -5.94
CA SER A 216 13.69 -16.10 -7.26
C SER A 216 15.05 -16.26 -7.95
N GLN A 217 15.99 -15.33 -7.71
CA GLN A 217 17.31 -15.38 -8.37
C GLN A 217 18.21 -16.46 -7.81
N TYR A 218 18.11 -16.81 -6.53
CA TYR A 218 18.94 -17.84 -5.90
C TYR A 218 18.14 -19.09 -5.47
N TYR A 219 16.84 -19.08 -5.68
CA TYR A 219 15.98 -20.23 -5.36
C TYR A 219 16.40 -21.54 -6.03
N PRO A 220 16.81 -21.56 -7.32
CA PRO A 220 17.33 -22.78 -7.93
C PRO A 220 18.60 -23.31 -7.24
N LEU A 221 19.48 -22.41 -6.81
CA LEU A 221 20.69 -22.80 -6.07
C LEU A 221 20.34 -23.38 -4.70
N MET A 222 19.35 -22.81 -4.01
CA MET A 222 18.87 -23.35 -2.73
C MET A 222 18.31 -24.77 -2.88
N MET A 223 17.61 -25.04 -3.99
CA MET A 223 17.03 -26.37 -4.26
C MET A 223 18.10 -27.43 -4.57
N THR A 224 19.29 -27.04 -5.05
CA THR A 224 20.41 -27.96 -5.29
C THR A 224 21.24 -28.22 -4.02
N GLN A 225 21.11 -27.39 -3.00
CA GLN A 225 21.71 -27.60 -1.69
C GLN A 225 20.75 -28.41 -0.82
N ASN A 226 21.27 -29.29 0.02
CA ASN A 226 20.46 -30.12 0.92
C ASN A 226 19.86 -29.27 2.08
N ILE A 227 19.03 -28.27 1.72
CA ILE A 227 18.36 -27.37 2.66
C ILE A 227 16.99 -27.93 2.96
N GLU A 228 16.67 -28.04 4.25
CA GLU A 228 15.33 -28.41 4.68
C GLU A 228 14.36 -27.26 4.37
N TYR A 229 13.41 -27.50 3.46
CA TYR A 229 12.41 -26.50 3.04
C TYR A 229 11.60 -25.95 4.22
N LYS A 230 11.43 -26.75 5.26
CA LYS A 230 10.78 -26.35 6.51
C LYS A 230 11.53 -25.20 7.21
N GLU A 231 12.88 -25.23 7.23
CA GLU A 231 13.68 -24.16 7.85
C GLU A 231 13.55 -22.86 7.06
N TYR A 232 13.51 -22.95 5.73
CA TYR A 232 13.25 -21.80 4.86
C TYR A 232 11.88 -21.17 5.15
N LEU A 233 10.79 -21.96 5.18
CA LEU A 233 9.45 -21.44 5.46
C LEU A 233 9.33 -20.89 6.88
N ASN A 234 9.93 -21.53 7.87
CA ASN A 234 9.94 -21.06 9.24
C ASN A 234 10.64 -19.71 9.38
N SER A 235 11.71 -19.46 8.62
CA SER A 235 12.37 -18.17 8.63
C SER A 235 11.47 -17.06 8.08
N LYS A 236 10.76 -17.32 6.99
CA LYS A 236 9.80 -16.37 6.38
C LYS A 236 8.63 -16.08 7.32
N TRP A 237 8.07 -17.15 7.91
CA TRP A 237 7.01 -17.03 8.90
C TRP A 237 7.45 -16.23 10.14
N SER A 238 8.64 -16.50 10.67
CA SER A 238 9.21 -15.76 11.80
C SER A 238 9.35 -14.26 11.49
N LEU A 239 9.82 -13.91 10.28
CA LEU A 239 9.95 -12.52 9.86
C LEU A 239 8.58 -11.83 9.77
N ILE A 240 7.58 -12.51 9.23
CA ILE A 240 6.20 -12.03 9.15
C ILE A 240 5.64 -11.78 10.56
N ILE A 241 5.83 -12.72 11.49
CA ILE A 241 5.39 -12.56 12.88
C ILE A 241 6.05 -11.36 13.53
N ILE A 242 7.36 -11.21 13.40
CA ILE A 242 8.08 -10.07 13.98
C ILE A 242 7.49 -8.75 13.43
N GLY A 243 7.27 -8.68 12.11
CA GLY A 243 6.64 -7.52 11.49
C GLY A 243 5.23 -7.26 12.02
N THR A 244 4.41 -8.30 12.16
CA THR A 244 3.04 -8.19 12.70
C THR A 244 3.04 -7.76 14.16
N VAL A 245 3.92 -8.30 15.00
CA VAL A 245 4.05 -7.89 16.40
C VAL A 245 4.44 -6.43 16.53
N ILE A 246 5.44 -5.97 15.76
CA ILE A 246 5.83 -4.56 15.73
C ILE A 246 4.66 -3.69 15.30
N SER A 247 3.97 -4.06 14.21
CA SER A 247 2.79 -3.33 13.73
C SER A 247 1.68 -3.31 14.78
N THR A 248 1.47 -4.40 15.51
CA THR A 248 0.45 -4.49 16.57
C THR A 248 0.75 -3.54 17.72
N VAL A 249 2.01 -3.47 18.18
CA VAL A 249 2.41 -2.56 19.25
C VAL A 249 2.18 -1.10 18.82
N LEU A 250 2.61 -0.75 17.60
CA LEU A 250 2.40 0.60 17.06
C LEU A 250 0.91 0.91 16.84
N ALA A 251 0.15 -0.03 16.28
CA ALA A 251 -1.29 0.12 16.09
C ALA A 251 -2.01 0.26 17.44
N SER A 252 -1.71 -0.57 18.44
CA SER A 252 -2.31 -0.46 19.76
C SER A 252 -2.07 0.91 20.39
N PHE A 253 -0.88 1.49 20.21
CA PHE A 253 -0.61 2.86 20.66
C PHE A 253 -1.46 3.89 19.91
N ILE A 254 -1.53 3.83 18.58
CA ILE A 254 -2.32 4.76 17.75
C ILE A 254 -3.82 4.65 18.10
N TYR A 255 -4.34 3.44 18.17
CA TYR A 255 -5.76 3.19 18.38
C TYR A 255 -6.21 3.30 19.85
N SER A 256 -5.29 3.43 20.81
CA SER A 256 -5.64 3.70 22.21
C SER A 256 -6.37 5.05 22.38
N PHE A 257 -6.14 6.00 21.47
CA PHE A 257 -6.84 7.29 21.45
C PHE A 257 -8.31 7.17 21.00
N LEU A 258 -8.69 6.10 20.33
CA LEU A 258 -10.08 5.79 19.93
C LEU A 258 -10.85 5.00 20.99
N GLY A 259 -10.17 4.53 22.02
CA GLY A 259 -10.76 3.81 23.14
C GLY A 259 -10.32 2.34 23.23
N THR A 260 -10.70 1.70 24.35
CA THR A 260 -10.27 0.34 24.70
C THR A 260 -10.80 -0.72 23.72
N ASN A 261 -12.01 -0.52 23.18
CA ASN A 261 -12.61 -1.46 22.22
C ASN A 261 -11.81 -1.54 20.92
N ALA A 262 -11.29 -0.41 20.44
CA ALA A 262 -10.42 -0.37 19.25
C ALA A 262 -9.12 -1.16 19.49
N VAL A 263 -8.53 -1.05 20.68
CA VAL A 263 -7.33 -1.82 21.04
C VAL A 263 -7.63 -3.33 21.06
N TYR A 264 -8.76 -3.74 21.61
CA TYR A 264 -9.16 -5.16 21.60
C TYR A 264 -9.36 -5.68 20.16
N ALA A 265 -9.96 -4.88 19.29
CA ALA A 265 -10.13 -5.24 17.88
C ALA A 265 -8.79 -5.35 17.15
N VAL A 266 -7.84 -4.44 17.42
CA VAL A 266 -6.45 -4.51 16.92
C VAL A 266 -5.76 -5.80 17.38
N LEU A 267 -5.88 -6.15 18.66
CA LEU A 267 -5.31 -7.39 19.20
C LEU A 267 -5.95 -8.63 18.56
N ALA A 268 -7.27 -8.65 18.40
CA ALA A 268 -7.97 -9.75 17.72
C ALA A 268 -7.50 -9.90 16.27
N GLY A 269 -7.35 -8.79 15.52
CA GLY A 269 -6.78 -8.78 14.18
C GLY A 269 -5.34 -9.31 14.14
N ALA A 270 -4.52 -8.96 15.13
CA ALA A 270 -3.15 -9.47 15.25
C ALA A 270 -3.10 -10.98 15.49
N PHE A 271 -3.95 -11.50 16.39
CA PHE A 271 -4.05 -12.95 16.64
C PHE A 271 -4.47 -13.70 15.37
N TYR A 272 -5.43 -13.17 14.63
CA TYR A 272 -5.84 -13.74 13.35
C TYR A 272 -4.69 -13.71 12.33
N ASN A 273 -3.98 -12.59 12.22
CA ASN A 273 -2.86 -12.43 11.30
C ASN A 273 -1.71 -13.41 11.62
N ILE A 274 -1.39 -13.61 12.89
CA ILE A 274 -0.33 -14.54 13.30
C ILE A 274 -0.80 -15.99 13.16
N GLY A 275 -2.00 -16.31 13.63
CA GLY A 275 -2.48 -17.69 13.73
C GLY A 275 -2.95 -18.29 12.42
N VAL A 276 -3.61 -17.52 11.58
CA VAL A 276 -4.27 -18.03 10.36
C VAL A 276 -3.68 -17.38 9.11
N ASN A 277 -3.68 -16.05 9.09
CA ASN A 277 -3.41 -15.26 7.90
C ASN A 277 -1.96 -15.41 7.41
N GLY A 278 -0.99 -15.54 8.32
CA GLY A 278 0.41 -15.77 8.00
C GLY A 278 0.64 -17.04 7.20
N TYR A 279 -0.02 -18.14 7.57
CA TYR A 279 0.06 -19.39 6.83
C TYR A 279 -0.64 -19.33 5.48
N LEU A 280 -1.83 -18.75 5.44
CA LEU A 280 -2.57 -18.56 4.19
C LEU A 280 -1.83 -17.68 3.21
N THR A 281 -1.17 -16.63 3.69
CA THR A 281 -0.36 -15.73 2.85
C THR A 281 0.86 -16.44 2.25
N LEU A 282 1.58 -17.23 3.04
CA LEU A 282 2.69 -18.03 2.54
C LEU A 282 2.22 -19.09 1.55
N TRP A 283 1.08 -19.71 1.80
CA TRP A 283 0.48 -20.67 0.88
C TRP A 283 0.06 -19.99 -0.43
N ALA A 284 -0.60 -18.83 -0.38
CA ALA A 284 -0.95 -18.04 -1.55
C ALA A 284 0.29 -17.58 -2.33
N GLY A 285 1.33 -17.15 -1.62
CA GLY A 285 2.60 -16.73 -2.20
C GLY A 285 3.29 -17.83 -3.00
N ALA A 286 3.14 -19.09 -2.60
CA ALA A 286 3.68 -20.25 -3.33
C ALA A 286 3.14 -20.38 -4.76
N TYR A 287 1.97 -19.82 -5.06
CA TYR A 287 1.40 -19.77 -6.41
C TYR A 287 1.91 -18.60 -7.24
N THR A 288 2.58 -17.63 -6.63
CA THR A 288 3.16 -16.47 -7.32
C THR A 288 4.51 -16.88 -7.92
N LYS A 289 4.50 -17.34 -9.16
CA LYS A 289 5.69 -17.89 -9.85
C LYS A 289 6.55 -16.84 -10.54
N SER A 290 6.15 -15.58 -10.54
CA SER A 290 6.85 -14.52 -11.26
C SER A 290 8.07 -14.04 -10.48
N PRO A 291 9.28 -14.07 -11.06
CA PRO A 291 10.48 -13.55 -10.41
C PRO A 291 10.35 -12.04 -10.20
N ILE A 292 10.77 -11.57 -9.05
CA ILE A 292 10.84 -10.13 -8.75
C ILE A 292 12.21 -9.62 -9.16
N ASP A 293 12.23 -8.64 -10.07
CA ASP A 293 13.46 -7.91 -10.38
C ASP A 293 13.75 -6.89 -9.25
N LEU A 294 14.77 -7.20 -8.46
CA LEU A 294 15.21 -6.39 -7.31
C LEU A 294 15.87 -5.07 -7.72
N ASN A 295 16.33 -4.96 -8.96
CA ASN A 295 16.99 -3.76 -9.50
C ASN A 295 15.99 -2.77 -10.11
N SER A 296 14.77 -3.24 -10.39
CA SER A 296 13.73 -2.35 -10.92
C SER A 296 13.23 -1.40 -9.83
N SER A 297 12.99 -0.14 -10.21
CA SER A 297 12.34 0.84 -9.32
C SER A 297 10.82 0.64 -9.23
N ALA A 298 10.26 -0.32 -9.99
CA ALA A 298 8.83 -0.59 -9.98
C ALA A 298 8.37 -1.08 -8.59
N ASN A 299 7.25 -0.55 -8.14
CA ASN A 299 6.60 -0.99 -6.91
C ASN A 299 6.14 -2.44 -7.07
N ALA A 300 6.07 -3.19 -5.96
CA ALA A 300 5.61 -4.57 -5.96
C ALA A 300 4.23 -4.74 -6.63
N PHE A 301 3.35 -3.74 -6.49
CA PHE A 301 2.05 -3.68 -7.16
C PHE A 301 2.09 -3.22 -8.63
N GLY A 302 3.17 -2.60 -9.08
CA GLY A 302 3.32 -2.14 -10.47
C GLY A 302 3.68 -3.24 -11.46
N ASP A 303 4.08 -4.40 -10.96
CA ASP A 303 4.44 -5.53 -11.80
C ASP A 303 3.20 -6.36 -12.12
N LYS A 304 2.61 -6.12 -13.30
CA LYS A 304 1.43 -6.86 -13.79
C LYS A 304 1.65 -8.37 -13.81
N LYS A 305 2.90 -8.82 -13.87
CA LYS A 305 3.25 -10.25 -13.85
C LYS A 305 3.23 -10.84 -12.43
N ALA A 306 3.36 -10.01 -11.40
CA ALA A 306 3.35 -10.47 -10.01
C ALA A 306 1.91 -10.68 -9.48
N ILE A 307 0.91 -10.01 -10.07
CA ILE A 307 -0.50 -10.18 -9.71
C ILE A 307 -1.08 -11.34 -10.52
N ASN A 308 -1.24 -12.48 -9.87
CA ASN A 308 -1.90 -13.64 -10.46
C ASN A 308 -3.35 -13.71 -9.96
N ALA A 309 -4.29 -14.04 -10.87
CA ALA A 309 -5.70 -14.26 -10.50
C ALA A 309 -5.88 -15.31 -9.38
N LYS A 310 -5.00 -16.33 -9.34
CA LYS A 310 -4.99 -17.33 -8.25
C LYS A 310 -4.65 -16.73 -6.90
N THR A 311 -3.69 -15.80 -6.85
CA THR A 311 -3.30 -15.11 -5.61
C THR A 311 -4.43 -14.23 -5.11
N LEU A 312 -5.17 -13.58 -6.02
CA LEU A 312 -6.36 -12.81 -5.68
C LEU A 312 -7.49 -13.71 -5.17
N LEU A 313 -7.74 -14.85 -5.82
CA LEU A 313 -8.77 -15.81 -5.40
C LEU A 313 -8.51 -16.40 -4.01
N VAL A 314 -7.25 -16.58 -3.63
CA VAL A 314 -6.90 -17.05 -2.29
C VAL A 314 -6.88 -15.90 -1.29
N GLY A 315 -6.41 -14.72 -1.69
CA GLY A 315 -6.32 -13.55 -0.83
C GLY A 315 -7.71 -13.00 -0.45
N PHE A 316 -8.69 -13.08 -1.34
CA PHE A 316 -10.03 -12.53 -1.10
C PHE A 316 -10.77 -13.22 0.06
N PRO A 317 -10.90 -14.58 0.09
CA PRO A 317 -11.47 -15.27 1.24
C PRO A 317 -10.71 -15.02 2.55
N GLN A 318 -9.39 -14.95 2.49
CA GLN A 318 -8.50 -14.68 3.60
C GLN A 318 -8.83 -13.35 4.31
N MET A 319 -9.24 -12.35 3.56
CA MET A 319 -9.60 -11.03 4.08
C MET A 319 -11.05 -10.96 4.55
N LEU A 320 -11.95 -11.70 3.92
CA LEU A 320 -13.38 -11.68 4.25
C LEU A 320 -13.76 -12.61 5.40
N LEU A 321 -13.11 -13.76 5.55
CA LEU A 321 -13.43 -14.75 6.58
C LEU A 321 -13.54 -14.16 8.01
N PRO A 322 -12.65 -13.27 8.46
CA PRO A 322 -12.75 -12.72 9.80
C PRO A 322 -13.81 -11.61 9.94
N VAL A 323 -14.42 -11.18 8.86
CA VAL A 323 -15.41 -10.09 8.80
C VAL A 323 -16.84 -10.65 8.73
N LEU A 324 -16.98 -11.88 8.23
CA LEU A 324 -18.24 -12.64 8.21
C LEU A 324 -18.54 -13.28 9.57
#